data_a7237f46dbd01f12f3dcc319d7389902
#
_entry.id   a7237f46dbd01f12f3dcc319d7389902
#
_cell.length_a   1.000
_cell.length_b   1.000
_cell.length_c   1.000
_cell.angle_alpha   90.00
_cell.angle_beta   90.00
_cell.angle_gamma   90.00
#
_symmetry.space_group_name_H-M   'P 1'
#
loop_
_entity.id
_entity.type
_entity.pdbx_description
1 polymer ?
#
loop_
_entity_poly.entity_id
_entity_poly.type
_entity_poly.pdbx_seq_one_letter_code
_entity_poly.pdbx_strand_id
1 'polypeptide(L)'
;MKEVVLSKINLIYGSVDLPKGFEINRNKIKTDIITSYLDEKRINNNSQAYSYKDYKVPFSKPLQWLQDYLRDNIKTDYGFTLIPKNIFGNVMHPKEQSFLRSQIEPVDLINSPDYTLIYGVDIEKNCCECIIEYDDNRRKNRTWHLPIANNEFIMFPSTQKYMFTENKSKKLNTILTINYEFI
;
A
#
# COMPACT_ATOMS: atom_id res chain seq x y z
N MET A 1 18.11 21.89 -30.32
CA MET A 1 17.09 20.93 -29.85
C MET A 1 16.84 21.17 -28.36
N LYS A 2 15.58 21.12 -27.93
CA LYS A 2 15.21 21.18 -26.50
C LYS A 2 14.54 19.86 -26.16
N GLU A 3 14.96 19.23 -25.06
CA GLU A 3 14.31 18.04 -24.49
C GLU A 3 13.40 18.49 -23.35
N VAL A 4 12.18 17.96 -23.32
CA VAL A 4 11.20 18.16 -22.25
C VAL A 4 10.76 16.82 -21.74
N VAL A 5 10.94 16.58 -20.43
CA VAL A 5 10.42 15.37 -19.77
C VAL A 5 8.93 15.56 -19.54
N LEU A 6 8.09 14.80 -20.24
CA LEU A 6 6.62 14.88 -20.13
C LEU A 6 6.07 14.13 -18.93
N SER A 7 6.72 13.04 -18.50
CA SER A 7 6.35 12.31 -17.30
C SER A 7 7.56 11.63 -16.67
N LYS A 8 7.53 11.47 -15.35
CA LYS A 8 8.52 10.71 -14.59
C LYS A 8 7.80 9.83 -13.58
N ILE A 9 7.97 8.53 -13.72
CA ILE A 9 7.43 7.54 -12.80
C ILE A 9 8.54 7.13 -11.84
N ASN A 10 8.37 7.43 -10.57
CA ASN A 10 9.30 7.01 -9.52
C ASN A 10 8.66 5.92 -8.68
N LEU A 11 9.44 4.91 -8.38
CA LEU A 11 9.14 3.88 -7.39
C LEU A 11 10.07 4.08 -6.20
N ILE A 12 9.49 4.29 -5.02
CA ILE A 12 10.22 4.48 -3.76
C ILE A 12 9.92 3.28 -2.87
N TYR A 13 10.92 2.61 -2.38
CA TYR A 13 10.74 1.47 -1.49
C TYR A 13 11.88 1.39 -0.48
N GLY A 14 11.59 0.80 0.68
CA GLY A 14 12.54 0.66 1.76
C GLY A 14 11.93 0.04 3.01
N SER A 15 12.73 0.01 4.07
CA SER A 15 12.30 -0.40 5.40
C SER A 15 12.02 0.82 6.29
N VAL A 16 11.18 0.62 7.30
CA VAL A 16 10.92 1.64 8.31
C VAL A 16 11.92 1.45 9.46
N ASP A 17 13.04 2.18 9.39
CA ASP A 17 14.13 2.09 10.35
C ASP A 17 14.01 3.21 11.40
N LEU A 18 13.46 2.87 12.56
CA LEU A 18 13.36 3.79 13.68
C LEU A 18 14.63 3.78 14.53
N PRO A 19 14.92 4.87 15.28
CA PRO A 19 16.00 4.90 16.25
C PRO A 19 15.90 3.75 17.26
N LYS A 20 17.05 3.30 17.78
CA LYS A 20 17.11 2.22 18.79
C LYS A 20 16.13 2.48 19.96
N GLY A 21 15.32 1.48 20.27
CA GLY A 21 14.32 1.55 21.34
C GLY A 21 12.92 2.02 20.88
N PHE A 22 12.76 2.34 19.60
CA PHE A 22 11.46 2.64 19.00
C PHE A 22 11.09 1.60 17.96
N GLU A 23 9.90 1.04 18.09
CA GLU A 23 9.31 0.11 17.11
C GLU A 23 7.86 0.50 16.85
N ILE A 24 7.45 0.39 15.58
CA ILE A 24 6.04 0.50 15.25
C ILE A 24 5.35 -0.78 15.73
N ASN A 25 4.35 -0.61 16.61
CA ASN A 25 3.54 -1.73 17.07
C ASN A 25 2.65 -2.25 15.92
N ARG A 26 3.26 -3.03 15.03
CA ARG A 26 2.57 -3.64 13.87
C ARG A 26 1.46 -4.58 14.31
N ASN A 27 1.58 -5.24 15.48
CA ASN A 27 0.53 -6.09 16.00
C ASN A 27 -0.76 -5.32 16.30
N LYS A 28 -0.65 -4.07 16.77
CA LYS A 28 -1.83 -3.21 16.94
C LYS A 28 -2.47 -2.87 15.60
N ILE A 29 -1.69 -2.47 14.60
CA ILE A 29 -2.19 -2.18 13.24
C ILE A 29 -2.85 -3.44 12.64
N LYS A 30 -2.21 -4.60 12.77
CA LYS A 30 -2.78 -5.89 12.36
C LYS A 30 -4.13 -6.15 13.02
N THR A 31 -4.21 -5.98 14.35
CA THR A 31 -5.45 -6.18 15.11
C THR A 31 -6.55 -5.25 14.61
N ASP A 32 -6.24 -3.98 14.35
CA ASP A 32 -7.19 -3.01 13.85
C ASP A 32 -7.73 -3.41 12.45
N ILE A 33 -6.85 -3.86 11.55
CA ILE A 33 -7.24 -4.37 10.23
C ILE A 33 -8.13 -5.61 10.36
N ILE A 34 -7.74 -6.59 11.17
CA ILE A 34 -8.49 -7.84 11.35
C ILE A 34 -9.85 -7.56 12.00
N THR A 35 -9.93 -6.64 12.96
CA THR A 35 -11.20 -6.25 13.60
C THR A 35 -12.15 -5.66 12.55
N SER A 36 -11.68 -4.70 11.74
CA SER A 36 -12.49 -4.10 10.68
C SER A 36 -12.96 -5.14 9.65
N TYR A 37 -12.08 -6.08 9.28
CA TYR A 37 -12.44 -7.22 8.42
C TYR A 37 -13.56 -8.09 9.04
N LEU A 38 -13.43 -8.45 10.31
CA LEU A 38 -14.42 -9.30 11.00
C LEU A 38 -15.76 -8.59 11.21
N ASP A 39 -15.75 -7.30 11.52
CA ASP A 39 -16.96 -6.50 11.71
C ASP A 39 -17.73 -6.38 10.40
N GLU A 40 -17.03 -6.12 9.30
CA GLU A 40 -17.68 -6.05 7.99
C GLU A 40 -18.23 -7.41 7.54
N LYS A 41 -17.51 -8.50 7.84
CA LYS A 41 -17.98 -9.86 7.57
C LYS A 41 -19.23 -10.23 8.39
N ARG A 42 -19.38 -9.72 9.61
CA ARG A 42 -20.58 -9.90 10.44
C ARG A 42 -21.79 -9.14 9.88
N ILE A 43 -21.57 -7.91 9.39
CA ILE A 43 -22.64 -7.06 8.84
C ILE A 43 -23.16 -7.62 7.53
N ASN A 44 -22.26 -8.07 6.68
CA ASN A 44 -22.55 -8.54 5.33
C ASN A 44 -22.75 -10.06 5.27
N ASN A 45 -23.59 -10.67 6.00
CA ASN A 45 -23.92 -12.10 6.08
C ASN A 45 -23.81 -12.91 4.76
N ASN A 46 -23.19 -12.37 3.72
CA ASN A 46 -22.98 -12.93 2.41
C ASN A 46 -21.65 -13.67 2.37
N SER A 47 -21.74 -14.98 2.18
CA SER A 47 -20.68 -15.94 1.93
C SER A 47 -19.77 -15.64 0.71
N GLN A 48 -20.00 -14.55 0.01
CA GLN A 48 -19.22 -14.04 -1.12
C GLN A 48 -18.47 -12.74 -0.77
N ALA A 49 -17.95 -12.61 0.45
CA ALA A 49 -16.95 -11.59 0.71
C ALA A 49 -15.72 -11.94 -0.14
N TYR A 50 -15.59 -11.30 -1.28
CA TYR A 50 -14.39 -11.32 -2.09
C TYR A 50 -13.21 -10.99 -1.19
N SER A 51 -12.26 -11.82 -1.22
CA SER A 51 -11.17 -11.93 -0.33
C SER A 51 -10.26 -10.71 -0.26
N TYR A 52 -10.11 -9.93 -1.31
CA TYR A 52 -9.31 -8.73 -1.32
C TYR A 52 -10.18 -7.47 -1.34
N LYS A 53 -10.50 -6.94 -0.17
CA LYS A 53 -11.26 -5.71 0.02
C LYS A 53 -10.46 -4.70 0.84
N ASP A 54 -10.78 -3.43 0.64
CA ASP A 54 -10.23 -2.33 1.43
C ASP A 54 -11.06 -2.16 2.71
N TYR A 55 -10.46 -2.44 3.86
CA TYR A 55 -11.08 -2.28 5.17
C TYR A 55 -10.59 -0.99 5.81
N LYS A 56 -11.51 -0.14 6.24
CA LYS A 56 -11.16 1.11 6.90
C LYS A 56 -10.40 0.84 8.19
N VAL A 57 -9.20 1.38 8.32
CA VAL A 57 -8.37 1.24 9.51
C VAL A 57 -8.65 2.40 10.46
N PRO A 58 -9.02 2.14 11.71
CA PRO A 58 -9.21 3.19 12.69
C PRO A 58 -7.88 3.88 12.99
N PHE A 59 -7.96 5.17 13.32
CA PHE A 59 -6.79 5.92 13.75
C PHE A 59 -6.21 5.32 15.02
N SER A 60 -4.90 5.10 15.02
CA SER A 60 -4.17 4.58 16.17
C SER A 60 -2.79 5.23 16.27
N LYS A 61 -2.23 5.27 17.48
CA LYS A 61 -0.91 5.85 17.73
C LYS A 61 0.23 5.19 16.90
N PRO A 62 0.28 3.85 16.77
CA PRO A 62 1.25 3.21 15.87
C PRO A 62 1.11 3.61 14.40
N LEU A 63 -0.12 3.80 13.93
CA LEU A 63 -0.41 4.25 12.58
C LEU A 63 0.06 5.70 12.37
N GLN A 64 -0.17 6.57 13.36
CA GLN A 64 0.32 7.95 13.32
C GLN A 64 1.86 7.98 13.25
N TRP A 65 2.54 7.21 14.08
CA TRP A 65 4.01 7.16 14.07
C TRP A 65 4.58 6.67 12.73
N LEU A 66 3.93 5.68 12.12
CA LEU A 66 4.30 5.22 10.78
C LEU A 66 4.16 6.36 9.76
N GLN A 67 3.06 7.09 9.79
CA GLN A 67 2.82 8.21 8.88
C GLN A 67 3.81 9.35 9.10
N ASP A 68 4.10 9.72 10.34
CA ASP A 68 5.06 10.75 10.67
C ASP A 68 6.47 10.38 10.17
N TYR A 69 6.89 9.14 10.41
CA TYR A 69 8.14 8.61 9.89
C TYR A 69 8.23 8.72 8.37
N LEU A 70 7.22 8.22 7.65
CA LEU A 70 7.19 8.24 6.20
C LEU A 70 7.20 9.66 5.65
N ARG A 71 6.36 10.54 6.21
CA ARG A 71 6.30 11.96 5.81
C ARG A 71 7.65 12.65 5.96
N ASP A 72 8.30 12.48 7.12
CA ASP A 72 9.53 13.20 7.43
C ASP A 72 10.71 12.70 6.59
N ASN A 73 10.81 11.39 6.35
CA ASN A 73 11.85 10.82 5.49
C ASN A 73 11.62 11.16 4.00
N ILE A 74 10.40 11.04 3.50
CA ILE A 74 10.08 11.41 2.12
C ILE A 74 10.35 12.89 1.89
N LYS A 75 9.98 13.76 2.83
CA LYS A 75 10.30 15.18 2.74
C LYS A 75 11.81 15.44 2.71
N THR A 76 12.57 14.75 3.53
CA THR A 76 14.03 14.89 3.59
C THR A 76 14.71 14.41 2.30
N ASP A 77 14.31 13.24 1.79
CA ASP A 77 14.99 12.58 0.69
C ASP A 77 14.53 13.07 -0.69
N TYR A 78 13.26 13.48 -0.81
CA TYR A 78 12.62 13.82 -2.09
C TYR A 78 12.08 15.25 -2.18
N GLY A 79 12.02 15.98 -1.08
CA GLY A 79 11.68 17.40 -1.04
C GLY A 79 10.19 17.74 -1.13
N PHE A 80 9.27 16.75 -1.06
CA PHE A 80 7.84 16.99 -1.01
C PHE A 80 7.19 16.44 0.26
N THR A 81 6.07 17.03 0.66
CA THR A 81 5.36 16.65 1.88
C THR A 81 4.13 15.81 1.54
N LEU A 82 3.98 14.67 2.23
CA LEU A 82 2.85 13.77 2.08
C LEU A 82 1.72 14.12 3.05
N ILE A 83 0.49 14.19 2.53
CA ILE A 83 -0.74 14.34 3.32
C ILE A 83 -1.58 13.06 3.12
N PRO A 84 -1.84 12.27 4.18
CA PRO A 84 -2.64 11.06 4.05
C PRO A 84 -4.11 11.41 3.74
N LYS A 85 -4.65 10.80 2.68
CA LYS A 85 -6.02 10.97 2.22
C LYS A 85 -6.92 9.82 2.66
N ASN A 86 -6.50 8.62 2.36
CA ASN A 86 -7.24 7.39 2.68
C ASN A 86 -6.28 6.33 3.21
N ILE A 87 -6.77 5.53 4.17
CA ILE A 87 -6.00 4.45 4.78
C ILE A 87 -6.85 3.20 4.83
N PHE A 88 -6.35 2.12 4.25
CA PHE A 88 -7.05 0.85 4.18
C PHE A 88 -6.16 -0.28 4.69
N GLY A 89 -6.79 -1.26 5.32
CA GLY A 89 -6.20 -2.55 5.58
C GLY A 89 -6.67 -3.57 4.55
N ASN A 90 -5.79 -4.45 4.14
CA ASN A 90 -6.10 -5.57 3.25
C ASN A 90 -5.72 -6.87 3.93
N VAL A 91 -6.59 -7.88 3.80
CA VAL A 91 -6.39 -9.22 4.35
C VAL A 91 -6.37 -10.20 3.20
N MET A 92 -5.27 -10.95 3.06
CA MET A 92 -5.13 -11.97 2.02
C MET A 92 -5.09 -13.36 2.65
N HIS A 93 -6.06 -14.19 2.32
CA HIS A 93 -6.09 -15.59 2.72
C HIS A 93 -5.03 -16.42 1.96
N PRO A 94 -4.66 -17.60 2.46
CA PRO A 94 -3.84 -18.55 1.70
C PRO A 94 -4.41 -18.81 0.31
N LYS A 95 -3.55 -18.83 -0.71
CA LYS A 95 -3.89 -19.02 -2.14
C LYS A 95 -4.69 -17.88 -2.78
N GLU A 96 -4.81 -16.78 -2.11
CA GLU A 96 -5.52 -15.63 -2.58
C GLU A 96 -4.59 -14.66 -3.28
N GLN A 97 -5.07 -14.02 -4.35
CA GLN A 97 -4.38 -12.93 -5.06
C GLN A 97 -5.32 -11.74 -5.20
N SER A 98 -4.80 -10.55 -5.38
CA SER A 98 -5.62 -9.39 -5.67
C SER A 98 -5.87 -9.20 -7.17
N PHE A 99 -6.86 -8.38 -7.52
CA PHE A 99 -7.03 -7.91 -8.89
C PHE A 99 -6.06 -6.77 -9.21
N LEU A 100 -5.74 -6.62 -10.50
CA LEU A 100 -5.01 -5.46 -11.01
C LEU A 100 -5.90 -4.22 -10.90
N ARG A 101 -5.46 -3.21 -10.16
CA ARG A 101 -6.21 -1.97 -9.90
C ARG A 101 -5.30 -0.76 -9.76
N SER A 102 -5.86 0.43 -9.93
CA SER A 102 -5.25 1.70 -9.53
C SER A 102 -6.08 2.33 -8.41
N GLN A 103 -5.55 3.35 -7.77
CA GLN A 103 -6.27 4.14 -6.75
C GLN A 103 -6.88 5.42 -7.32
N ILE A 104 -6.77 5.61 -8.64
CA ILE A 104 -7.39 6.73 -9.34
C ILE A 104 -8.88 6.44 -9.54
N GLU A 105 -9.72 7.41 -9.18
CA GLU A 105 -11.14 7.41 -9.51
C GLU A 105 -11.34 8.10 -10.89
N PRO A 106 -11.68 7.35 -11.95
CA PRO A 106 -11.72 7.89 -13.31
C PRO A 106 -12.72 9.03 -13.51
N VAL A 107 -13.76 9.08 -12.67
CA VAL A 107 -14.81 10.13 -12.73
C VAL A 107 -14.49 11.32 -11.85
N ASP A 108 -13.50 11.22 -10.95
CA ASP A 108 -13.11 12.27 -10.01
C ASP A 108 -11.59 12.35 -9.87
N LEU A 109 -10.93 12.75 -10.96
CA LEU A 109 -9.46 12.84 -11.01
C LEU A 109 -8.91 13.89 -10.04
N ILE A 110 -9.66 14.98 -9.78
CA ILE A 110 -9.24 16.06 -8.89
C ILE A 110 -9.10 15.57 -7.45
N ASN A 111 -9.99 14.68 -7.04
CA ASN A 111 -9.96 14.10 -5.70
C ASN A 111 -9.24 12.74 -5.65
N SER A 112 -8.65 12.30 -6.74
CA SER A 112 -7.81 11.09 -6.74
C SER A 112 -6.49 11.35 -5.99
N PRO A 113 -5.91 10.34 -5.34
CA PRO A 113 -4.63 10.50 -4.66
C PRO A 113 -3.47 10.59 -5.66
N ASP A 114 -2.40 11.27 -5.26
CA ASP A 114 -1.17 11.38 -6.05
C ASP A 114 -0.28 10.14 -5.92
N TYR A 115 -0.14 9.64 -4.69
CA TYR A 115 0.69 8.48 -4.38
C TYR A 115 -0.08 7.42 -3.61
N THR A 116 0.26 6.17 -3.92
CA THR A 116 -0.17 4.98 -3.19
C THR A 116 1.04 4.34 -2.53
N LEU A 117 0.93 4.10 -1.23
CA LEU A 117 1.94 3.42 -0.43
C LEU A 117 1.37 2.10 0.08
N ILE A 118 2.14 1.05 -0.10
CA ILE A 118 1.88 -0.30 0.42
C ILE A 118 2.87 -0.56 1.55
N TYR A 119 2.39 -1.00 2.71
CA TYR A 119 3.22 -1.34 3.87
C TYR A 119 2.92 -2.74 4.38
N GLY A 120 3.97 -3.53 4.56
CA GLY A 120 3.90 -4.89 5.09
C GLY A 120 3.69 -4.91 6.61
N VAL A 121 2.48 -5.26 7.06
CA VAL A 121 2.12 -5.31 8.49
C VAL A 121 2.45 -6.67 9.10
N ASP A 122 1.89 -7.74 8.54
CA ASP A 122 2.17 -9.12 8.94
C ASP A 122 2.13 -10.02 7.70
N ILE A 123 3.29 -10.29 7.17
CA ILE A 123 3.47 -11.02 5.92
C ILE A 123 4.56 -12.06 6.13
N GLU A 124 4.30 -13.30 5.75
CA GLU A 124 5.31 -14.34 5.77
C GLU A 124 6.34 -14.07 4.67
N LYS A 125 7.61 -14.23 4.99
CA LYS A 125 8.73 -13.91 4.08
C LYS A 125 8.62 -14.69 2.76
N ASN A 126 8.80 -14.00 1.64
CA ASN A 126 8.78 -14.57 0.28
C ASN A 126 7.47 -15.26 -0.12
N CYS A 127 6.34 -14.91 0.49
CA CYS A 127 5.06 -15.55 0.18
C CYS A 127 4.22 -14.78 -0.85
N CYS A 128 4.47 -13.50 -1.05
CA CYS A 128 3.79 -12.69 -2.08
C CYS A 128 4.64 -11.51 -2.54
N GLU A 129 4.30 -10.99 -3.70
CA GLU A 129 4.93 -9.82 -4.32
C GLU A 129 3.88 -8.78 -4.68
N CYS A 130 4.26 -7.51 -4.66
CA CYS A 130 3.53 -6.44 -5.31
C CYS A 130 4.02 -6.33 -6.75
N ILE A 131 3.11 -6.48 -7.70
CA ILE A 131 3.37 -6.24 -9.12
C ILE A 131 2.84 -4.85 -9.44
N ILE A 132 3.69 -4.01 -10.01
CA ILE A 132 3.31 -2.66 -10.46
C ILE A 132 3.41 -2.63 -11.97
N GLU A 133 2.30 -2.28 -12.64
CA GLU A 133 2.24 -2.09 -14.09
C GLU A 133 2.54 -0.63 -14.42
N TYR A 134 3.44 -0.41 -15.37
CA TYR A 134 3.81 0.92 -15.84
C TYR A 134 4.09 0.94 -17.34
N ASP A 135 3.99 2.11 -17.92
CA ASP A 135 4.34 2.36 -19.31
C ASP A 135 5.71 3.04 -19.39
N ASP A 136 6.53 2.65 -20.33
CA ASP A 136 7.73 3.40 -20.70
C ASP A 136 7.61 3.97 -22.14
N ASN A 137 8.60 4.75 -22.57
CA ASN A 137 8.59 5.39 -23.89
C ASN A 137 8.67 4.40 -25.07
N ARG A 138 8.85 3.11 -24.85
CA ARG A 138 8.96 2.09 -25.88
C ARG A 138 7.89 1.00 -25.79
N ARG A 139 7.37 0.74 -24.59
CA ARG A 139 6.45 -0.39 -24.36
C ARG A 139 5.41 -0.01 -23.33
N LYS A 140 4.19 -0.51 -23.53
CA LYS A 140 3.09 -0.45 -22.57
C LYS A 140 3.06 -1.72 -21.71
N ASN A 141 2.40 -1.63 -20.57
CA ASN A 141 2.12 -2.75 -19.67
C ASN A 141 3.39 -3.51 -19.24
N ARG A 142 4.44 -2.77 -18.92
CA ARG A 142 5.60 -3.35 -18.24
C ARG A 142 5.26 -3.58 -16.78
N THR A 143 5.89 -4.59 -16.20
CA THR A 143 5.68 -4.94 -14.79
C THR A 143 6.98 -4.90 -14.02
N TRP A 144 6.91 -4.39 -12.80
CA TRP A 144 7.97 -4.49 -11.82
C TRP A 144 7.47 -5.31 -10.63
N HIS A 145 8.25 -6.31 -10.22
CA HIS A 145 7.91 -7.24 -9.15
C HIS A 145 8.75 -6.90 -7.92
N LEU A 146 8.09 -6.64 -6.82
CA LEU A 146 8.73 -6.35 -5.54
C LEU A 146 8.19 -7.30 -4.47
N PRO A 147 9.06 -8.04 -3.78
CA PRO A 147 8.66 -8.80 -2.60
C PRO A 147 8.13 -7.82 -1.55
N ILE A 148 7.08 -8.25 -0.86
CA ILE A 148 6.55 -7.50 0.28
C ILE A 148 7.00 -8.22 1.54
N ALA A 149 7.62 -7.49 2.45
CA ALA A 149 8.04 -8.02 3.74
C ALA A 149 7.53 -7.15 4.89
N ASN A 150 7.62 -7.70 6.09
CA ASN A 150 7.25 -6.99 7.30
C ASN A 150 8.09 -5.74 7.49
N ASN A 151 7.43 -4.63 7.85
CA ASN A 151 8.08 -3.36 8.12
C ASN A 151 8.75 -2.71 6.89
N GLU A 152 8.41 -3.17 5.70
CA GLU A 152 8.85 -2.58 4.43
C GLU A 152 7.68 -1.85 3.76
N PHE A 153 8.02 -0.85 2.95
CA PHE A 153 7.04 -0.11 2.18
C PHE A 153 7.44 0.00 0.70
N ILE A 154 6.43 0.16 -0.14
CA ILE A 154 6.54 0.42 -1.57
C ILE A 154 5.62 1.59 -1.87
N MET A 155 6.12 2.67 -2.46
CA MET A 155 5.33 3.84 -2.83
C MET A 155 5.51 4.17 -4.31
N PHE A 156 4.41 4.45 -4.98
CA PHE A 156 4.37 4.75 -6.41
C PHE A 156 3.22 5.72 -6.73
N PRO A 157 3.26 6.41 -7.89
CA PRO A 157 2.15 7.26 -8.32
C PRO A 157 0.84 6.46 -8.43
N SER A 158 -0.25 7.00 -7.89
CA SER A 158 -1.55 6.32 -7.83
C SER A 158 -2.17 6.02 -9.21
N THR A 159 -1.64 6.65 -10.27
CA THR A 159 -1.99 6.36 -11.66
C THR A 159 -1.52 4.98 -12.12
N GLN A 160 -0.52 4.40 -11.45
CA GLN A 160 -0.01 3.08 -11.79
C GLN A 160 -0.97 2.02 -11.27
N LYS A 161 -1.16 0.98 -12.09
CA LYS A 161 -1.91 -0.20 -11.64
C LYS A 161 -1.01 -1.12 -10.86
N TYR A 162 -1.58 -1.80 -9.88
CA TYR A 162 -0.87 -2.76 -9.07
C TYR A 162 -1.75 -3.93 -8.67
N MET A 163 -1.10 -5.04 -8.33
CA MET A 163 -1.74 -6.22 -7.76
C MET A 163 -0.78 -6.94 -6.83
N PHE A 164 -1.33 -7.77 -5.96
CA PHE A 164 -0.54 -8.72 -5.17
C PHE A 164 -0.64 -10.11 -5.77
N THR A 165 0.49 -10.80 -5.85
CA THR A 165 0.52 -12.21 -6.27
C THR A 165 -0.15 -13.10 -5.23
N GLU A 166 -0.39 -14.35 -5.58
CA GLU A 166 -0.95 -15.34 -4.67
C GLU A 166 -0.19 -15.40 -3.34
N ASN A 167 -0.93 -15.39 -2.23
CA ASN A 167 -0.39 -15.67 -0.91
C ASN A 167 -0.03 -17.16 -0.79
N LYS A 168 1.25 -17.48 -0.95
CA LYS A 168 1.79 -18.84 -0.88
C LYS A 168 1.94 -19.36 0.56
N SER A 169 1.70 -18.52 1.56
CA SER A 169 1.77 -18.91 2.96
C SER A 169 0.54 -19.72 3.40
N LYS A 170 0.63 -20.35 4.56
CA LYS A 170 -0.50 -21.01 5.23
C LYS A 170 -1.25 -20.08 6.18
N LYS A 171 -0.82 -18.82 6.28
CA LYS A 171 -1.38 -17.80 7.20
C LYS A 171 -2.02 -16.67 6.44
N LEU A 172 -2.85 -15.90 7.15
CA LEU A 172 -3.34 -14.63 6.65
C LEU A 172 -2.17 -13.63 6.54
N ASN A 173 -2.08 -12.95 5.41
CA ASN A 173 -1.23 -11.78 5.28
C ASN A 173 -2.07 -10.51 5.50
N THR A 174 -1.49 -9.56 6.21
CA THR A 174 -2.08 -8.23 6.42
C THR A 174 -1.19 -7.15 5.84
N ILE A 175 -1.80 -6.32 5.02
CA ILE A 175 -1.16 -5.23 4.28
C ILE A 175 -1.89 -3.94 4.63
N LEU A 176 -1.15 -2.85 4.75
CA LEU A 176 -1.69 -1.50 4.88
C LEU A 176 -1.48 -0.76 3.57
N THR A 177 -2.53 -0.14 3.05
CA THR A 177 -2.47 0.75 1.89
C THR A 177 -2.79 2.17 2.36
N ILE A 178 -1.92 3.12 2.06
CA ILE A 178 -2.10 4.53 2.37
C ILE A 178 -2.03 5.32 1.08
N ASN A 179 -3.06 6.10 0.81
CA ASN A 179 -3.11 7.02 -0.30
C ASN A 179 -2.76 8.42 0.18
N TYR A 180 -1.91 9.12 -0.56
CA TYR A 180 -1.41 10.44 -0.23
C TYR A 180 -1.70 11.47 -1.33
N GLU A 181 -1.94 12.69 -0.90
CA GLU A 181 -1.69 13.91 -1.68
C GLU A 181 -0.30 14.44 -1.34
N PHE A 182 0.33 15.17 -2.26
CA PHE A 182 1.60 15.86 -1.98
C PHE A 182 1.49 17.37 -2.17
N ILE A 183 2.26 18.12 -1.41
CA ILE A 183 2.44 19.56 -1.50
C ILE A 183 3.92 19.94 -1.44
#